data_8d7fc7fa8ecaeab36dfec3f610f4d24f
#
_entry.id   8d7fc7fa8ecaeab36dfec3f610f4d24f
#
_cell.length_a   1.000
_cell.length_b   1.000
_cell.length_c   1.000
_cell.angle_alpha   90.00
_cell.angle_beta   90.00
_cell.angle_gamma   90.00
#
_symmetry.space_group_name_H-M   'P 1'
#
loop_
_entity.id
_entity.type
_entity.pdbx_description
1 polymer ?
#
loop_
_entity_poly.entity_id
_entity_poly.type
_entity_poly.pdbx_seq_one_letter_code
_entity_poly.pdbx_strand_id
1 'polypeptide(L)'
;MDRNVKRVLVKLSGEALMAPDGYWLDPQTLSGLAQDLAAATRAGFEIALVIGGGNIIRGARMSAAGWIDRPTADSMGMLGTVMNSLAVETALNAAGVPARTMSAVSMPTICETYARQPALHHLDKGQVVVLAGGTGNPFFTTDTSAVLRAAELRCDAVLKATQVDGVYSADPKKDPHAIRFDRLTHDEAITRDLKVMDTAAFALARENRLPIIVGSVHAPSSVHAILTGRAASTIVAP
;
A
#
# COMPACT_ATOMS: atom_id res chain seq x y z
N MET A 1 -18.09 1.52 7.71
CA MET A 1 -17.18 0.37 7.76
C MET A 1 -17.84 -0.72 8.58
N ASP A 2 -17.87 -1.97 8.13
CA ASP A 2 -18.35 -3.07 8.97
C ASP A 2 -17.53 -3.12 10.26
N ARG A 3 -18.19 -3.33 11.39
CA ARG A 3 -17.58 -3.25 12.73
C ARG A 3 -16.52 -4.33 13.04
N ASN A 4 -16.10 -5.12 12.05
CA ASN A 4 -15.26 -6.31 12.24
C ASN A 4 -13.91 -6.26 11.51
N VAL A 5 -13.49 -5.12 10.96
CA VAL A 5 -12.17 -5.00 10.32
C VAL A 5 -11.12 -4.90 11.42
N LYS A 6 -10.22 -5.87 11.48
CA LYS A 6 -9.13 -5.94 12.47
C LYS A 6 -7.76 -5.96 11.79
N ARG A 7 -7.57 -6.84 10.81
CA ARG A 7 -6.30 -6.98 10.08
C ARG A 7 -6.41 -6.28 8.73
N VAL A 8 -5.55 -5.31 8.48
CA VAL A 8 -5.58 -4.48 7.27
C VAL A 8 -4.22 -4.46 6.61
N LEU A 9 -4.22 -4.63 5.29
CA LEU A 9 -3.03 -4.32 4.51
C LEU A 9 -3.15 -2.88 4.00
N VAL A 10 -2.22 -2.03 4.37
CA VAL A 10 -2.12 -0.64 3.90
C VAL A 10 -1.14 -0.58 2.74
N LYS A 11 -1.57 -0.07 1.59
CA LYS A 11 -0.72 0.15 0.42
C LYS A 11 -0.44 1.65 0.25
N LEU A 12 0.83 2.01 0.27
CA LEU A 12 1.32 3.36 0.05
C LEU A 12 2.09 3.48 -1.27
N SER A 13 1.97 4.61 -1.95
CA SER A 13 2.92 4.96 -3.02
C SER A 13 4.26 5.36 -2.39
N GLY A 14 5.39 4.98 -3.01
CA GLY A 14 6.69 5.49 -2.59
C GLY A 14 6.77 7.03 -2.67
N GLU A 15 6.06 7.65 -3.60
CA GLU A 15 5.96 9.11 -3.71
C GLU A 15 5.39 9.78 -2.45
N ALA A 16 4.60 9.05 -1.65
CA ALA A 16 4.11 9.56 -0.37
C ALA A 16 5.20 9.74 0.70
N LEU A 17 6.42 9.25 0.44
CA LEU A 17 7.58 9.38 1.34
C LEU A 17 8.53 10.50 0.92
N MET A 18 8.28 11.14 -0.23
CA MET A 18 9.18 12.16 -0.79
C MET A 18 9.08 13.48 -0.03
N ALA A 19 10.21 14.16 0.04
CA ALA A 19 10.26 15.54 0.50
C ALA A 19 9.65 16.51 -0.53
N PRO A 20 9.17 17.68 -0.09
CA PRO A 20 8.62 18.69 -1.01
C PRO A 20 9.61 19.17 -2.07
N ASP A 21 10.91 19.15 -1.79
CA ASP A 21 11.99 19.51 -2.72
C ASP A 21 12.34 18.39 -3.73
N GLY A 22 11.65 17.25 -3.63
CA GLY A 22 11.83 16.10 -4.53
C GLY A 22 12.88 15.10 -4.07
N TYR A 23 13.48 15.26 -2.88
CA TYR A 23 14.32 14.23 -2.32
C TYR A 23 13.51 12.96 -2.04
N TRP A 24 14.06 11.80 -2.30
CA TRP A 24 13.33 10.54 -2.32
C TRP A 24 12.71 10.12 -0.98
N LEU A 25 13.20 10.67 0.12
CA LEU A 25 12.79 10.33 1.47
C LEU A 25 12.78 11.56 2.38
N ASP A 26 11.66 11.88 3.00
CA ASP A 26 11.52 12.98 3.96
C ASP A 26 11.39 12.47 5.40
N PRO A 27 12.30 12.83 6.32
CA PRO A 27 12.24 12.41 7.72
C PRO A 27 10.94 12.86 8.43
N GLN A 28 10.39 14.02 8.10
CA GLN A 28 9.15 14.52 8.72
C GLN A 28 7.95 13.70 8.25
N THR A 29 7.86 13.42 6.95
CA THR A 29 6.84 12.56 6.37
C THR A 29 6.90 11.14 6.94
N LEU A 30 8.10 10.57 7.09
CA LEU A 30 8.28 9.26 7.74
C LEU A 30 7.83 9.25 9.19
N SER A 31 8.21 10.28 9.95
CA SER A 31 7.79 10.40 11.35
C SER A 31 6.27 10.53 11.47
N GLY A 32 5.64 11.35 10.63
CA GLY A 32 4.18 11.52 10.58
C GLY A 32 3.47 10.20 10.24
N LEU A 33 3.94 9.47 9.22
CA LEU A 33 3.41 8.16 8.87
C LEU A 33 3.55 7.15 10.02
N ALA A 34 4.72 7.10 10.66
CA ALA A 34 4.95 6.20 11.78
C ALA A 34 4.03 6.49 12.97
N GLN A 35 3.79 7.77 13.28
CA GLN A 35 2.86 8.18 14.35
C GLN A 35 1.41 7.80 14.01
N ASP A 36 0.98 7.97 12.76
CA ASP A 36 -0.36 7.61 12.31
C ASP A 36 -0.59 6.09 12.36
N LEU A 37 0.36 5.30 11.87
CA LEU A 37 0.32 3.84 11.99
C LEU A 37 0.36 3.38 13.46
N ALA A 38 1.13 4.07 14.30
CA ALA A 38 1.14 3.83 15.75
C ALA A 38 -0.23 4.11 16.39
N ALA A 39 -0.93 5.14 15.94
CA ALA A 39 -2.30 5.40 16.41
C ALA A 39 -3.26 4.29 15.98
N ALA A 40 -3.13 3.78 14.75
CA ALA A 40 -3.94 2.69 14.26
C ALA A 40 -3.66 1.37 15.02
N THR A 41 -2.40 1.03 15.28
CA THR A 41 -2.05 -0.18 16.07
C THR A 41 -2.54 -0.08 17.52
N ARG A 42 -2.42 1.09 18.17
CA ARG A 42 -2.99 1.31 19.50
C ARG A 42 -4.53 1.24 19.53
N ALA A 43 -5.19 1.53 18.42
CA ALA A 43 -6.63 1.34 18.27
C ALA A 43 -7.04 -0.13 18.04
N GLY A 44 -6.09 -1.06 18.01
CA GLY A 44 -6.32 -2.50 17.91
C GLY A 44 -6.24 -3.08 16.50
N PHE A 45 -5.81 -2.29 15.49
CA PHE A 45 -5.62 -2.80 14.14
C PHE A 45 -4.29 -3.56 14.02
N GLU A 46 -4.34 -4.71 13.36
CA GLU A 46 -3.16 -5.47 12.91
C GLU A 46 -2.80 -4.99 11.50
N ILE A 47 -1.59 -4.47 11.31
CA ILE A 47 -1.22 -3.77 10.07
C ILE A 47 -0.11 -4.51 9.33
N ALA A 48 -0.41 -4.91 8.08
CA ALA A 48 0.59 -5.20 7.06
C ALA A 48 0.72 -3.98 6.14
N LEU A 49 1.93 -3.69 5.66
CA LEU A 49 2.22 -2.50 4.86
C LEU A 49 2.95 -2.89 3.58
N VAL A 50 2.50 -2.39 2.44
CA VAL A 50 3.19 -2.45 1.15
C VAL A 50 3.49 -1.05 0.69
N ILE A 51 4.76 -0.79 0.34
CA ILE A 51 5.22 0.53 -0.12
C ILE A 51 5.79 0.40 -1.52
N GLY A 52 5.38 1.29 -2.42
CA GLY A 52 5.93 1.37 -3.77
C GLY A 52 7.38 1.87 -3.79
N GLY A 53 8.11 1.57 -4.88
CA GLY A 53 9.48 2.04 -5.11
C GLY A 53 9.60 3.21 -6.10
N GLY A 54 8.48 3.78 -6.54
CA GLY A 54 8.42 4.74 -7.65
C GLY A 54 9.09 6.10 -7.40
N ASN A 55 9.34 6.46 -6.14
CA ASN A 55 10.14 7.62 -5.74
C ASN A 55 11.65 7.43 -5.99
N ILE A 56 12.12 6.18 -6.02
CA ILE A 56 13.53 5.83 -6.24
C ILE A 56 13.73 5.44 -7.70
N ILE A 57 12.93 4.49 -8.20
CA ILE A 57 13.06 3.95 -9.56
C ILE A 57 11.68 3.78 -10.18
N ARG A 58 11.47 4.39 -11.35
CA ARG A 58 10.28 4.21 -12.19
C ARG A 58 10.60 3.28 -13.34
N GLY A 59 10.61 1.97 -13.06
CA GLY A 59 10.99 0.92 -14.02
C GLY A 59 10.26 1.01 -15.37
N ALA A 60 8.95 1.26 -15.35
CA ALA A 60 8.17 1.41 -16.58
C ALA A 60 8.64 2.57 -17.47
N ARG A 61 9.09 3.71 -16.88
CA ARG A 61 9.67 4.83 -17.65
C ARG A 61 11.04 4.49 -18.21
N MET A 62 11.87 3.78 -17.46
CA MET A 62 13.21 3.37 -17.90
C MET A 62 13.11 2.34 -19.04
N SER A 63 12.18 1.39 -18.95
CA SER A 63 11.93 0.43 -20.01
C SER A 63 11.35 1.10 -21.27
N ALA A 64 10.45 2.06 -21.13
CA ALA A 64 9.88 2.80 -22.25
C ALA A 64 10.94 3.66 -22.99
N ALA A 65 12.03 4.06 -22.32
CA ALA A 65 13.18 4.74 -22.93
C ALA A 65 14.09 3.80 -23.74
N GLY A 66 13.87 2.49 -23.69
CA GLY A 66 14.50 1.48 -24.58
C GLY A 66 15.91 1.05 -24.21
N TRP A 67 16.46 1.51 -23.08
CA TRP A 67 17.84 1.16 -22.68
C TRP A 67 17.94 0.12 -21.54
N ILE A 68 16.81 -0.24 -20.93
CA ILE A 68 16.69 -1.35 -19.98
C ILE A 68 15.45 -2.16 -20.32
N ASP A 69 15.55 -3.47 -20.31
CA ASP A 69 14.39 -4.35 -20.52
C ASP A 69 13.42 -4.30 -19.33
N ARG A 70 12.18 -4.65 -19.56
CA ARG A 70 11.12 -4.55 -18.57
C ARG A 70 11.39 -5.40 -17.31
N PRO A 71 11.82 -6.67 -17.38
CA PRO A 71 12.12 -7.49 -16.20
C PRO A 71 13.23 -6.89 -15.33
N THR A 72 14.31 -6.38 -15.96
CA THR A 72 15.39 -5.73 -15.23
C THR A 72 14.90 -4.44 -14.53
N ALA A 73 14.14 -3.62 -15.23
CA ALA A 73 13.58 -2.40 -14.68
C ALA A 73 12.63 -2.66 -13.51
N ASP A 74 11.79 -3.70 -13.61
CA ASP A 74 10.90 -4.11 -12.52
C ASP A 74 11.69 -4.67 -11.33
N SER A 75 12.79 -5.42 -11.56
CA SER A 75 13.70 -5.89 -10.50
C SER A 75 14.33 -4.73 -9.74
N MET A 76 14.79 -3.69 -10.45
CA MET A 76 15.28 -2.45 -9.81
C MET A 76 14.18 -1.77 -9.00
N GLY A 77 12.94 -1.72 -9.50
CA GLY A 77 11.79 -1.23 -8.75
C GLY A 77 11.50 -2.02 -7.48
N MET A 78 11.63 -3.36 -7.52
CA MET A 78 11.52 -4.22 -6.34
C MET A 78 12.57 -3.87 -5.27
N LEU A 79 13.83 -3.62 -5.66
CA LEU A 79 14.88 -3.16 -4.74
C LEU A 79 14.56 -1.77 -4.15
N GLY A 80 13.98 -0.87 -4.95
CA GLY A 80 13.49 0.42 -4.46
C GLY A 80 12.44 0.27 -3.34
N THR A 81 11.55 -0.73 -3.43
CA THR A 81 10.59 -1.00 -2.35
C THR A 81 11.28 -1.46 -1.07
N VAL A 82 12.39 -2.21 -1.16
CA VAL A 82 13.16 -2.65 0.02
C VAL A 82 13.76 -1.44 0.73
N MET A 83 14.38 -0.50 0.00
CA MET A 83 14.94 0.73 0.58
C MET A 83 13.87 1.51 1.36
N ASN A 84 12.70 1.74 0.76
CA ASN A 84 11.60 2.42 1.43
C ASN A 84 11.10 1.66 2.67
N SER A 85 11.01 0.33 2.58
CA SER A 85 10.54 -0.52 3.68
C SER A 85 11.46 -0.47 4.90
N LEU A 86 12.78 -0.47 4.70
CA LEU A 86 13.77 -0.34 5.78
C LEU A 86 13.67 1.03 6.48
N ALA A 87 13.46 2.09 5.71
CA ALA A 87 13.27 3.43 6.27
C ALA A 87 12.00 3.50 7.13
N VAL A 88 10.89 2.93 6.64
CA VAL A 88 9.61 2.91 7.37
C VAL A 88 9.67 2.00 8.59
N GLU A 89 10.32 0.84 8.51
CA GLU A 89 10.57 -0.02 9.69
C GLU A 89 11.33 0.74 10.77
N THR A 90 12.40 1.45 10.39
CA THR A 90 13.19 2.27 11.32
C THR A 90 12.35 3.36 11.99
N ALA A 91 11.52 4.06 11.21
CA ALA A 91 10.64 5.11 11.75
C ALA A 91 9.55 4.54 12.69
N LEU A 92 8.96 3.39 12.37
CA LEU A 92 7.99 2.70 13.22
C LEU A 92 8.61 2.27 14.54
N ASN A 93 9.78 1.62 14.49
CA ASN A 93 10.49 1.21 15.71
C ASN A 93 10.87 2.41 16.58
N ALA A 94 11.30 3.54 15.99
CA ALA A 94 11.56 4.79 16.70
C ALA A 94 10.29 5.39 17.33
N ALA A 95 9.12 5.20 16.72
CA ALA A 95 7.81 5.60 17.26
C ALA A 95 7.25 4.62 18.31
N GLY A 96 8.02 3.59 18.70
CA GLY A 96 7.62 2.58 19.69
C GLY A 96 6.66 1.53 19.16
N VAL A 97 6.56 1.38 17.85
CA VAL A 97 5.77 0.33 17.19
C VAL A 97 6.72 -0.72 16.62
N PRO A 98 6.79 -1.92 17.21
CA PRO A 98 7.62 -2.98 16.67
C PRO A 98 7.24 -3.30 15.23
N ALA A 99 8.21 -3.27 14.32
CA ALA A 99 7.99 -3.54 12.90
C ALA A 99 9.09 -4.49 12.36
N ARG A 100 8.76 -5.22 11.29
CA ARG A 100 9.67 -6.11 10.58
C ARG A 100 9.47 -5.99 9.07
N THR A 101 10.57 -5.77 8.35
CA THR A 101 10.59 -5.82 6.89
C THR A 101 10.83 -7.25 6.42
N MET A 102 9.94 -7.71 5.53
CA MET A 102 10.04 -9.01 4.88
C MET A 102 10.01 -8.83 3.37
N SER A 103 11.00 -9.36 2.65
CA SER A 103 11.13 -9.19 1.20
C SER A 103 10.79 -10.46 0.43
N ALA A 104 10.01 -10.32 -0.65
CA ALA A 104 9.75 -11.39 -1.60
C ALA A 104 11.01 -11.80 -2.38
N VAL A 105 11.98 -10.89 -2.54
CA VAL A 105 13.32 -11.18 -3.05
C VAL A 105 14.21 -11.51 -1.86
N SER A 106 14.80 -12.71 -1.85
CA SER A 106 15.61 -13.18 -0.72
C SER A 106 16.91 -12.36 -0.60
N MET A 107 17.07 -11.70 0.56
CA MET A 107 18.27 -10.95 0.91
C MET A 107 18.49 -10.97 2.44
N PRO A 108 18.79 -12.15 3.00
CA PRO A 108 18.72 -12.42 4.45
C PRO A 108 19.71 -11.61 5.29
N THR A 109 20.72 -11.00 4.69
CA THR A 109 21.66 -10.08 5.37
C THR A 109 21.10 -8.67 5.55
N ILE A 110 19.97 -8.35 4.91
CA ILE A 110 19.35 -7.01 4.92
C ILE A 110 17.99 -7.03 5.64
N CYS A 111 17.13 -7.99 5.30
CA CYS A 111 15.80 -8.15 5.91
C CYS A 111 15.35 -9.62 5.87
N GLU A 112 14.27 -9.93 6.54
CA GLU A 112 13.71 -11.28 6.53
C GLU A 112 13.20 -11.65 5.13
N THR A 113 13.42 -12.90 4.71
CA THR A 113 12.77 -13.42 3.50
C THR A 113 11.29 -13.64 3.81
N TYR A 114 10.42 -13.13 2.93
CA TYR A 114 8.99 -13.30 3.11
C TYR A 114 8.59 -14.78 3.11
N ALA A 115 7.92 -15.16 4.16
CA ALA A 115 7.19 -16.42 4.25
C ALA A 115 5.89 -16.17 5.02
N ARG A 116 4.80 -16.79 4.57
CA ARG A 116 3.45 -16.53 5.09
C ARG A 116 3.33 -16.76 6.59
N GLN A 117 3.84 -17.87 7.10
CA GLN A 117 3.70 -18.23 8.53
C GLN A 117 4.49 -17.29 9.46
N PRO A 118 5.78 -16.94 9.19
CA PRO A 118 6.48 -15.93 9.96
C PRO A 118 5.77 -14.55 9.93
N ALA A 119 5.25 -14.13 8.77
CA ALA A 119 4.51 -12.86 8.67
C ALA A 119 3.24 -12.85 9.53
N LEU A 120 2.46 -13.94 9.53
CA LEU A 120 1.30 -14.09 10.42
C LEU A 120 1.72 -14.05 11.89
N HIS A 121 2.82 -14.72 12.26
CA HIS A 121 3.32 -14.71 13.62
C HIS A 121 3.73 -13.30 14.10
N HIS A 122 4.35 -12.48 13.23
CA HIS A 122 4.65 -11.08 13.55
C HIS A 122 3.37 -10.27 13.78
N LEU A 123 2.37 -10.41 12.89
CA LEU A 123 1.08 -9.72 13.04
C LEU A 123 0.37 -10.12 14.32
N ASP A 124 0.32 -11.42 14.62
CA ASP A 124 -0.33 -11.96 15.85
C ASP A 124 0.36 -11.47 17.15
N LYS A 125 1.64 -11.07 17.06
CA LYS A 125 2.38 -10.40 18.14
C LYS A 125 2.17 -8.89 18.20
N GLY A 126 1.31 -8.33 17.37
CA GLY A 126 1.07 -6.89 17.29
C GLY A 126 2.20 -6.10 16.61
N GLN A 127 3.07 -6.76 15.86
CA GLN A 127 4.09 -6.10 15.06
C GLN A 127 3.54 -5.68 13.71
N VAL A 128 3.98 -4.55 13.20
CA VAL A 128 3.72 -4.14 11.81
C VAL A 128 4.64 -4.91 10.88
N VAL A 129 4.07 -5.57 9.86
CA VAL A 129 4.85 -6.27 8.84
C VAL A 129 4.97 -5.42 7.59
N VAL A 130 6.18 -4.98 7.25
CA VAL A 130 6.46 -4.18 6.05
C VAL A 130 6.90 -5.12 4.94
N LEU A 131 6.09 -5.22 3.89
CA LEU A 131 6.24 -6.18 2.80
C LEU A 131 6.93 -5.53 1.60
N ALA A 132 8.14 -5.95 1.32
CA ALA A 132 9.01 -5.46 0.26
C ALA A 132 9.18 -6.45 -0.90
N GLY A 133 9.80 -6.01 -1.98
CA GLY A 133 10.10 -6.84 -3.15
C GLY A 133 8.88 -7.16 -4.02
N GLY A 134 7.76 -6.46 -3.82
CA GLY A 134 6.55 -6.67 -4.61
C GLY A 134 6.01 -8.10 -4.52
N THR A 135 5.70 -8.71 -5.64
CA THR A 135 5.35 -10.13 -5.75
C THR A 135 6.58 -11.04 -5.81
N GLY A 136 7.78 -10.48 -5.99
CA GLY A 136 9.01 -11.21 -6.32
C GLY A 136 9.11 -11.53 -7.83
N ASN A 137 8.15 -11.10 -8.64
CA ASN A 137 8.11 -11.35 -10.06
C ASN A 137 7.96 -10.04 -10.85
N PRO A 138 8.60 -9.91 -12.02
CA PRO A 138 8.40 -8.79 -12.92
C PRO A 138 6.96 -8.76 -13.46
N PHE A 139 6.58 -7.66 -14.12
CA PHE A 139 5.27 -7.38 -14.73
C PHE A 139 4.12 -7.11 -13.78
N PHE A 140 4.29 -7.27 -12.48
CA PHE A 140 3.28 -6.94 -11.48
C PHE A 140 3.58 -5.62 -10.79
N THR A 141 2.52 -4.90 -10.44
CA THR A 141 2.64 -3.67 -9.65
C THR A 141 2.60 -3.96 -8.15
N THR A 142 2.86 -2.93 -7.35
CA THR A 142 2.68 -3.00 -5.89
C THR A 142 1.19 -3.04 -5.48
N ASP A 143 0.25 -2.67 -6.36
CA ASP A 143 -1.18 -2.84 -6.10
C ASP A 143 -1.55 -4.33 -6.15
N THR A 144 -1.10 -5.06 -7.20
CA THR A 144 -1.27 -6.52 -7.27
C THR A 144 -0.60 -7.22 -6.08
N SER A 145 0.63 -6.80 -5.73
CA SER A 145 1.32 -7.32 -4.55
C SER A 145 0.52 -7.11 -3.27
N ALA A 146 -0.05 -5.91 -3.08
CA ALA A 146 -0.85 -5.61 -1.89
C ALA A 146 -2.05 -6.55 -1.75
N VAL A 147 -2.80 -6.76 -2.82
CA VAL A 147 -3.95 -7.67 -2.79
C VAL A 147 -3.52 -9.12 -2.54
N LEU A 148 -2.44 -9.59 -3.21
CA LEU A 148 -1.90 -10.93 -3.02
C LEU A 148 -1.52 -11.17 -1.55
N ARG A 149 -0.73 -10.26 -0.96
CA ARG A 149 -0.29 -10.37 0.43
C ARG A 149 -1.46 -10.24 1.41
N ALA A 150 -2.44 -9.40 1.12
CA ALA A 150 -3.64 -9.29 1.95
C ALA A 150 -4.43 -10.61 2.00
N ALA A 151 -4.61 -11.27 0.85
CA ALA A 151 -5.26 -12.57 0.78
C ALA A 151 -4.47 -13.64 1.54
N GLU A 152 -3.14 -13.72 1.33
CA GLU A 152 -2.25 -14.66 2.03
C GLU A 152 -2.26 -14.47 3.55
N LEU A 153 -2.28 -13.23 4.02
CA LEU A 153 -2.24 -12.87 5.44
C LEU A 153 -3.63 -12.81 6.08
N ARG A 154 -4.69 -13.16 5.34
CA ARG A 154 -6.07 -13.14 5.82
C ARG A 154 -6.47 -11.76 6.35
N CYS A 155 -6.12 -10.71 5.59
CA CYS A 155 -6.56 -9.37 5.91
C CYS A 155 -8.06 -9.21 5.63
N ASP A 156 -8.74 -8.42 6.44
CA ASP A 156 -10.16 -8.11 6.29
C ASP A 156 -10.40 -7.08 5.18
N ALA A 157 -9.38 -6.26 4.87
CA ALA A 157 -9.42 -5.27 3.80
C ALA A 157 -8.01 -4.87 3.33
N VAL A 158 -7.95 -4.29 2.13
CA VAL A 158 -6.81 -3.51 1.64
C VAL A 158 -7.16 -2.03 1.71
N LEU A 159 -6.37 -1.22 2.40
CA LEU A 159 -6.45 0.22 2.32
C LEU A 159 -5.44 0.73 1.28
N LYS A 160 -5.93 1.21 0.15
CA LYS A 160 -5.12 1.95 -0.81
C LYS A 160 -5.08 3.42 -0.42
N ALA A 161 -3.96 3.83 0.11
CA ALA A 161 -3.66 5.21 0.46
C ALA A 161 -3.22 5.98 -0.79
N THR A 162 -3.95 7.04 -1.13
CA THR A 162 -3.75 7.84 -2.34
C THR A 162 -3.69 9.33 -2.04
N GLN A 163 -3.56 10.15 -3.09
CA GLN A 163 -3.64 11.61 -3.01
C GLN A 163 -5.08 12.15 -3.10
N VAL A 164 -6.06 11.28 -3.34
CA VAL A 164 -7.48 11.62 -3.41
C VAL A 164 -8.25 10.85 -2.34
N ASP A 165 -9.35 11.41 -1.88
CA ASP A 165 -10.14 10.89 -0.76
C ASP A 165 -11.15 9.79 -1.15
N GLY A 166 -11.01 9.22 -2.34
CA GLY A 166 -11.85 8.13 -2.81
C GLY A 166 -11.73 7.88 -4.30
N VAL A 167 -12.65 7.08 -4.82
CA VAL A 167 -12.82 6.78 -6.25
C VAL A 167 -13.84 7.74 -6.83
N TYR A 168 -13.52 8.31 -7.99
CA TYR A 168 -14.35 9.28 -8.68
C TYR A 168 -14.81 8.79 -10.06
N SER A 169 -15.90 9.35 -10.55
CA SER A 169 -16.42 9.07 -11.90
C SER A 169 -15.48 9.50 -13.02
N ALA A 170 -14.62 10.49 -12.76
CA ALA A 170 -13.56 11.00 -13.62
C ALA A 170 -12.42 11.54 -12.75
N ASP A 171 -11.29 11.96 -13.35
CA ASP A 171 -10.19 12.60 -12.62
C ASP A 171 -10.64 13.95 -12.02
N PRO A 172 -10.77 14.08 -10.68
CA PRO A 172 -11.27 15.31 -10.06
C PRO A 172 -10.34 16.51 -10.25
N LYS A 173 -9.08 16.29 -10.66
CA LYS A 173 -8.14 17.39 -11.01
C LYS A 173 -8.40 17.94 -12.39
N LYS A 174 -9.10 17.22 -13.27
CA LYS A 174 -9.38 17.59 -14.66
C LYS A 174 -10.85 17.90 -14.89
N ASP A 175 -11.74 17.23 -14.16
CA ASP A 175 -13.19 17.39 -14.28
C ASP A 175 -13.77 17.86 -12.94
N PRO A 176 -14.21 19.14 -12.84
CA PRO A 176 -14.82 19.66 -11.62
C PRO A 176 -16.19 19.06 -11.32
N HIS A 177 -16.80 18.34 -12.28
CA HIS A 177 -18.06 17.61 -12.09
C HIS A 177 -17.86 16.15 -11.69
N ALA A 178 -16.62 15.70 -11.48
CA ALA A 178 -16.33 14.36 -11.03
C ALA A 178 -17.01 14.08 -9.67
N ILE A 179 -17.80 13.02 -9.62
CA ILE A 179 -18.53 12.62 -8.43
C ILE A 179 -17.77 11.49 -7.73
N ARG A 180 -17.51 11.67 -6.43
CA ARG A 180 -16.92 10.60 -5.61
C ARG A 180 -17.97 9.54 -5.31
N PHE A 181 -17.58 8.28 -5.44
CA PHE A 181 -18.39 7.16 -5.02
C PHE A 181 -18.13 6.85 -3.54
N ASP A 182 -19.18 6.64 -2.77
CA ASP A 182 -19.05 6.14 -1.40
C ASP A 182 -18.82 4.63 -1.39
N ARG A 183 -19.46 3.91 -2.32
CA ARG A 183 -19.32 2.46 -2.49
C ARG A 183 -19.43 2.08 -3.96
N LEU A 184 -18.67 1.04 -4.34
CA LEU A 184 -18.67 0.40 -5.66
C LEU A 184 -18.53 -1.11 -5.48
N THR A 185 -19.00 -1.88 -6.46
CA THR A 185 -18.60 -3.28 -6.58
C THR A 185 -17.25 -3.40 -7.35
N HIS A 186 -16.56 -4.53 -7.18
CA HIS A 186 -15.35 -4.82 -7.97
C HIS A 186 -15.67 -4.84 -9.47
N ASP A 187 -16.85 -5.39 -9.86
CA ASP A 187 -17.26 -5.46 -11.25
C ASP A 187 -17.56 -4.07 -11.83
N GLU A 188 -18.18 -3.17 -11.07
CA GLU A 188 -18.36 -1.78 -11.50
C GLU A 188 -17.01 -1.06 -11.68
N ALA A 189 -16.06 -1.25 -10.77
CA ALA A 189 -14.73 -0.65 -10.88
C ALA A 189 -13.98 -1.15 -12.13
N ILE A 190 -14.06 -2.44 -12.44
CA ILE A 190 -13.44 -3.05 -13.62
C ILE A 190 -14.16 -2.59 -14.90
N THR A 191 -15.50 -2.68 -14.95
CA THR A 191 -16.29 -2.37 -16.14
C THR A 191 -16.19 -0.90 -16.54
N ARG A 192 -16.13 0.00 -15.54
CA ARG A 192 -15.95 1.44 -15.76
C ARG A 192 -14.50 1.85 -15.99
N ASP A 193 -13.55 0.89 -15.98
CA ASP A 193 -12.09 1.14 -16.12
C ASP A 193 -11.58 2.24 -15.19
N LEU A 194 -12.02 2.21 -13.92
CA LEU A 194 -11.62 3.20 -12.93
C LEU A 194 -10.14 3.01 -12.56
N LYS A 195 -9.33 4.04 -12.85
CA LYS A 195 -7.85 4.00 -12.75
C LYS A 195 -7.34 4.11 -11.30
N VAL A 196 -7.97 3.40 -10.38
CA VAL A 196 -7.60 3.41 -8.97
C VAL A 196 -6.52 2.37 -8.65
N MET A 197 -6.66 1.17 -9.22
CA MET A 197 -5.69 0.07 -9.14
C MET A 197 -5.53 -0.57 -10.52
N ASP A 198 -4.49 -1.39 -10.70
CA ASP A 198 -4.41 -2.19 -11.92
C ASP A 198 -5.49 -3.29 -11.94
N THR A 199 -5.86 -3.70 -13.16
CA THR A 199 -6.94 -4.67 -13.39
C THR A 199 -6.66 -6.02 -12.72
N ALA A 200 -5.40 -6.45 -12.66
CA ALA A 200 -5.01 -7.71 -12.02
C ALA A 200 -5.27 -7.66 -10.51
N ALA A 201 -4.99 -6.51 -9.86
CA ALA A 201 -5.29 -6.30 -8.46
C ALA A 201 -6.80 -6.37 -8.18
N PHE A 202 -7.62 -5.71 -8.99
CA PHE A 202 -9.09 -5.79 -8.86
C PHE A 202 -9.63 -7.20 -9.06
N ALA A 203 -9.15 -7.91 -10.10
CA ALA A 203 -9.57 -9.29 -10.38
C ALA A 203 -9.24 -10.21 -9.20
N LEU A 204 -8.03 -10.11 -8.66
CA LEU A 204 -7.61 -10.91 -7.50
C LEU A 204 -8.41 -10.57 -6.24
N ALA A 205 -8.71 -9.29 -6.00
CA ALA A 205 -9.53 -8.85 -4.87
C ALA A 205 -10.96 -9.39 -4.98
N ARG A 206 -11.56 -9.35 -6.18
CA ARG A 206 -12.89 -9.88 -6.46
C ARG A 206 -12.97 -11.38 -6.19
N GLU A 207 -12.02 -12.17 -6.73
CA GLU A 207 -11.98 -13.62 -6.53
C GLU A 207 -11.86 -14.02 -5.05
N ASN A 208 -11.12 -13.24 -4.28
CA ASN A 208 -10.93 -13.46 -2.84
C ASN A 208 -11.96 -12.75 -1.97
N ARG A 209 -12.94 -12.05 -2.55
CA ARG A 209 -13.95 -11.23 -1.85
C ARG A 209 -13.34 -10.24 -0.87
N LEU A 210 -12.18 -9.70 -1.22
CA LEU A 210 -11.39 -8.82 -0.37
C LEU A 210 -11.82 -7.36 -0.62
N PRO A 211 -12.38 -6.65 0.37
CA PRO A 211 -12.72 -5.24 0.22
C PRO A 211 -11.47 -4.38 0.01
N ILE A 212 -11.59 -3.37 -0.86
CA ILE A 212 -10.58 -2.34 -1.06
C ILE A 212 -11.15 -1.01 -0.58
N ILE A 213 -10.46 -0.36 0.34
CA ILE A 213 -10.78 0.97 0.83
C ILE A 213 -9.82 1.93 0.13
N VAL A 214 -10.36 2.96 -0.49
CA VAL A 214 -9.55 4.00 -1.17
C VAL A 214 -9.74 5.31 -0.44
N GLY A 215 -8.66 5.92 0.00
CA GLY A 215 -8.73 7.18 0.72
C GLY A 215 -7.41 7.95 0.72
N SER A 216 -7.49 9.24 1.08
CA SER A 216 -6.32 10.10 1.16
C SER A 216 -5.62 9.93 2.51
N VAL A 217 -4.30 9.88 2.49
CA VAL A 217 -3.46 9.90 3.71
C VAL A 217 -2.79 11.26 3.93
N HIS A 218 -3.19 12.27 3.16
CA HIS A 218 -2.76 13.65 3.38
C HIS A 218 -3.71 14.36 4.34
N ALA A 219 -3.15 15.20 5.20
CA ALA A 219 -3.92 15.96 6.17
C ALA A 219 -5.13 16.68 5.53
N PRO A 220 -6.31 16.67 6.19
CA PRO A 220 -6.55 16.21 7.57
C PRO A 220 -6.80 14.70 7.71
N SER A 221 -6.75 13.94 6.61
CA SER A 221 -6.96 12.48 6.62
C SER A 221 -5.69 11.71 6.99
N SER A 222 -5.88 10.51 7.51
CA SER A 222 -4.80 9.59 7.85
C SER A 222 -5.28 8.13 7.78
N VAL A 223 -4.35 7.18 7.81
CA VAL A 223 -4.68 5.75 7.88
C VAL A 223 -5.61 5.47 9.06
N HIS A 224 -5.25 5.95 10.25
CA HIS A 224 -6.07 5.79 11.45
C HIS A 224 -7.46 6.42 11.31
N ALA A 225 -7.56 7.63 10.74
CA ALA A 225 -8.84 8.29 10.54
C ALA A 225 -9.75 7.53 9.56
N ILE A 226 -9.19 6.97 8.47
CA ILE A 226 -9.93 6.14 7.51
C ILE A 226 -10.41 4.85 8.19
N LEU A 227 -9.51 4.12 8.85
CA LEU A 227 -9.83 2.84 9.48
C LEU A 227 -10.87 2.97 10.59
N THR A 228 -10.92 4.11 11.26
CA THR A 228 -11.94 4.42 12.30
C THR A 228 -13.20 5.09 11.75
N GLY A 229 -13.32 5.28 10.42
CA GLY A 229 -14.49 5.89 9.77
C GLY A 229 -14.62 7.40 10.01
N ARG A 230 -13.53 8.08 10.39
CA ARG A 230 -13.51 9.54 10.65
C ARG A 230 -13.04 10.36 9.45
N ALA A 231 -12.55 9.71 8.40
CA ALA A 231 -12.17 10.35 7.14
C ALA A 231 -12.96 9.76 5.98
N ALA A 232 -13.13 10.59 4.94
CA ALA A 232 -13.78 10.18 3.71
C ALA A 232 -12.97 9.07 3.01
N SER A 233 -13.70 8.11 2.42
CA SER A 233 -13.12 7.02 1.63
C SER A 233 -14.17 6.40 0.73
N THR A 234 -13.74 5.67 -0.29
CA THR A 234 -14.60 4.81 -1.10
C THR A 234 -14.35 3.35 -0.72
N ILE A 235 -15.39 2.56 -0.57
CA ILE A 235 -15.30 1.12 -0.34
C ILE A 235 -15.63 0.41 -1.65
N VAL A 236 -14.69 -0.38 -2.18
CA VAL A 236 -14.90 -1.30 -3.31
C VAL A 236 -14.98 -2.71 -2.72
N ALA A 237 -16.14 -3.36 -2.88
CA ALA A 237 -16.40 -4.66 -2.25
C ALA A 237 -17.26 -5.56 -3.16
N PRO A 238 -17.45 -6.84 -2.85
CA PRO A 238 -18.36 -7.72 -3.58
C PRO A 238 -19.78 -7.21 -3.68
#